data_b7e80e1195635dda2e724d86732d5464
#
_entry.id   b7e80e1195635dda2e724d86732d5464
#
_cell.length_a   1.000
_cell.length_b   1.000
_cell.length_c   1.000
_cell.angle_alpha   90.00
_cell.angle_beta   90.00
_cell.angle_gamma   90.00
#
_symmetry.space_group_name_H-M   'P 1'
#
loop_
_entity.id
_entity.type
_entity.pdbx_description
1 polymer ?
#
loop_
_entity_poly.entity_id
_entity_poly.type
_entity_poly.pdbx_seq_one_letter_code
_entity_poly.pdbx_strand_id
1 'polypeptide(L)'
;KDEFVTKILNIDEFKDKNIDFYCDCDKIVGNIIIRAKQAGDRIKPAGRNVSKTLKKLLNESAYPIEKRDKKIVVCDDLGIVGVIGLCADERVKVDCNTAKILTIKLPSEDLFNE
;
A
#
# COMPACT_ATOMS: atom_id res chain seq x y z
N LYS A 1 6.15 17.41 7.72
CA LYS A 1 5.71 16.97 7.01
C LYS A 1 5.68 15.51 6.77
N ASP A 2 5.20 15.09 5.91
CA ASP A 2 4.76 13.77 5.68
C ASP A 2 5.88 12.85 5.33
N GLU A 3 6.50 12.32 6.35
CA GLU A 3 7.61 11.44 6.12
C GLU A 3 7.20 10.02 6.39
N PHE A 4 7.14 9.24 5.32
CA PHE A 4 6.84 7.83 5.45
C PHE A 4 8.11 7.08 5.80
N VAL A 5 7.99 6.14 6.69
CA VAL A 5 9.12 5.31 7.06
C VAL A 5 9.07 4.05 6.23
N THR A 6 10.07 3.88 5.38
CA THR A 6 10.16 2.73 4.48
C THR A 6 11.32 1.85 4.91
N LYS A 7 11.07 0.56 5.10
CA LYS A 7 12.09 -0.39 5.50
C LYS A 7 12.00 -1.64 4.67
N ILE A 8 13.14 -2.28 4.46
CA ILE A 8 13.21 -3.57 3.80
C ILE A 8 13.67 -4.59 4.83
N LEU A 9 12.86 -5.60 5.06
CA LEU A 9 13.16 -6.63 6.06
C LEU A 9 13.25 -7.99 5.39
N ASN A 10 14.04 -8.88 5.99
CA ASN A 10 13.99 -10.28 5.58
C ASN A 10 12.66 -10.86 6.03
N ILE A 11 12.19 -11.87 5.31
CA ILE A 11 10.88 -12.44 5.60
C ILE A 11 10.79 -12.96 7.04
N ASP A 12 11.88 -13.50 7.56
CA ASP A 12 11.86 -14.03 8.91
C ASP A 12 11.90 -12.95 9.99
N GLU A 13 12.22 -11.71 9.59
CA GLU A 13 12.17 -10.59 10.52
C GLU A 13 10.85 -9.86 10.49
N PHE A 14 10.02 -10.17 9.51
CA PHE A 14 8.80 -9.40 9.28
C PHE A 14 7.75 -9.72 10.33
N LYS A 15 7.18 -8.67 10.90
CA LYS A 15 6.02 -8.75 11.76
C LYS A 15 5.09 -7.65 11.32
N ASP A 16 3.84 -7.97 11.16
CA ASP A 16 2.91 -7.02 10.60
C ASP A 16 2.33 -6.06 11.63
N LYS A 17 3.00 -5.91 12.77
CA LYS A 17 2.58 -4.94 13.77
C LYS A 17 3.01 -3.55 13.37
N ASN A 18 2.10 -2.61 13.47
CA ASN A 18 2.42 -1.20 13.26
C ASN A 18 2.94 -0.92 11.86
N ILE A 19 2.52 -1.71 10.89
CA ILE A 19 2.88 -1.53 9.50
C ILE A 19 1.61 -1.15 8.76
N ASP A 20 1.68 -0.09 7.97
CA ASP A 20 0.52 0.40 7.25
C ASP A 20 0.42 -0.18 5.85
N PHE A 21 1.53 -0.67 5.32
CA PHE A 21 1.55 -1.30 4.01
C PHE A 21 2.78 -2.18 3.89
N TYR A 22 2.63 -3.33 3.25
CA TYR A 22 3.77 -4.19 2.96
C TYR A 22 3.55 -4.94 1.65
N CYS A 23 4.65 -5.31 1.02
CA CYS A 23 4.60 -6.09 -0.20
C CYS A 23 5.92 -6.80 -0.41
N ASP A 24 5.97 -7.67 -1.44
CA ASP A 24 7.19 -8.39 -1.78
C ASP A 24 8.17 -7.42 -2.42
N CYS A 25 9.26 -7.16 -1.74
CA CYS A 25 10.24 -6.18 -2.20
C CYS A 25 10.81 -6.53 -3.57
N ASP A 26 11.01 -7.80 -3.85
CA ASP A 26 11.63 -8.21 -5.11
C ASP A 26 10.70 -8.07 -6.30
N LYS A 27 9.42 -7.83 -6.07
CA LYS A 27 8.45 -7.66 -7.16
C LYS A 27 8.25 -6.19 -7.53
N ILE A 28 8.89 -5.30 -6.80
CA ILE A 28 8.85 -3.87 -7.10
C ILE A 28 9.76 -3.59 -8.29
N VAL A 29 9.29 -2.76 -9.21
CA VAL A 29 10.07 -2.41 -10.40
C VAL A 29 10.44 -0.93 -10.31
N GLY A 30 11.73 -0.65 -10.20
CA GLY A 30 12.22 0.72 -10.20
C GLY A 30 11.96 1.46 -8.91
N ASN A 31 11.58 2.71 -9.05
CA ASN A 31 11.46 3.61 -7.90
C ASN A 31 10.07 3.58 -7.29
N ILE A 32 10.03 3.84 -5.98
CA ILE A 32 8.76 3.93 -5.26
C ILE A 32 8.34 5.39 -5.18
N ILE A 33 7.08 5.64 -5.48
CA ILE A 33 6.47 6.95 -5.35
C ILE A 33 5.24 6.79 -4.48
N ILE A 34 5.12 7.64 -3.48
CA ILE A 34 3.97 7.64 -2.57
C ILE A 34 3.22 8.95 -2.80
N ARG A 35 1.95 8.84 -3.16
CA ARG A 35 1.18 10.04 -3.49
C ARG A 35 -0.27 9.85 -3.10
N ALA A 36 -1.02 10.95 -3.13
CA ALA A 36 -2.45 10.88 -2.87
C ALA A 36 -3.17 10.22 -4.05
N LYS A 37 -4.32 9.64 -3.75
CA LYS A 37 -5.17 9.04 -4.76
C LYS A 37 -5.56 10.08 -5.82
N GLN A 38 -5.64 9.64 -7.05
CA GLN A 38 -6.08 10.46 -8.16
C GLN A 38 -7.24 9.78 -8.88
N ALA A 39 -8.03 10.58 -9.58
CA ALA A 39 -9.13 10.03 -10.36
C ALA A 39 -8.58 9.06 -11.40
N GLY A 40 -9.27 7.94 -11.57
CA GLY A 40 -8.85 6.95 -12.55
C GLY A 40 -7.88 5.91 -12.04
N ASP A 41 -7.36 6.05 -10.83
CA ASP A 41 -6.47 5.05 -10.27
C ASP A 41 -7.15 3.69 -10.23
N ARG A 42 -6.39 2.66 -10.58
CA ARG A 42 -6.88 1.30 -10.59
C ARG A 42 -5.90 0.38 -9.89
N ILE A 43 -6.44 -0.70 -9.34
CA ILE A 43 -5.63 -1.70 -8.65
C ILE A 43 -6.30 -3.06 -8.82
N LYS A 44 -5.49 -4.11 -8.77
CA LYS A 44 -5.98 -5.48 -8.75
C LYS A 44 -5.67 -6.03 -7.37
N PRO A 45 -6.63 -5.99 -6.45
CA PRO A 45 -6.33 -6.38 -5.06
C PRO A 45 -5.78 -7.79 -4.98
N ALA A 46 -4.80 -7.98 -4.11
CA ALA A 46 -4.18 -9.28 -3.90
C ALA A 46 -5.23 -10.31 -3.50
N GLY A 47 -5.14 -11.48 -4.09
CA GLY A 47 -6.09 -12.54 -3.81
C GLY A 47 -7.35 -12.46 -4.64
N ARG A 48 -7.52 -11.40 -5.41
CA ARG A 48 -8.66 -11.27 -6.30
C ARG A 48 -8.14 -11.19 -7.72
N ASN A 49 -8.89 -11.73 -8.64
CA ASN A 49 -8.44 -11.78 -10.02
C ASN A 49 -9.11 -10.74 -10.88
N VAL A 50 -9.43 -9.59 -10.29
CA VAL A 50 -10.19 -8.55 -10.97
C VAL A 50 -9.59 -7.20 -10.64
N SER A 51 -9.31 -6.42 -11.70
CA SER A 51 -8.88 -5.03 -11.54
C SER A 51 -10.10 -4.14 -11.36
N LYS A 52 -9.99 -3.14 -10.51
CA LYS A 52 -11.08 -2.21 -10.29
C LYS A 52 -10.53 -0.83 -9.97
N THR A 53 -11.35 0.19 -10.14
CA THR A 53 -10.96 1.53 -9.75
C THR A 53 -10.88 1.63 -8.24
N LEU A 54 -10.04 2.54 -7.77
CA LEU A 54 -9.99 2.78 -6.33
C LEU A 54 -11.31 3.29 -5.81
N LYS A 55 -12.03 4.07 -6.62
CA LYS A 55 -13.33 4.54 -6.21
C LYS A 55 -14.26 3.36 -5.89
N LYS A 56 -14.30 2.37 -6.77
CA LYS A 56 -15.15 1.21 -6.56
C LYS A 56 -14.67 0.40 -5.36
N LEU A 57 -13.37 0.23 -5.22
CA LEU A 57 -12.81 -0.51 -4.10
C LEU A 57 -13.19 0.13 -2.78
N LEU A 58 -13.09 1.46 -2.70
CA LEU A 58 -13.43 2.16 -1.47
C LEU A 58 -14.92 2.08 -1.18
N ASN A 59 -15.75 2.08 -2.22
CA ASN A 59 -17.19 1.89 -2.04
C ASN A 59 -17.48 0.52 -1.46
N GLU A 60 -16.83 -0.51 -1.99
CA GLU A 60 -17.04 -1.87 -1.52
C GLU A 60 -16.54 -2.08 -0.11
N SER A 61 -15.52 -1.33 0.27
CA SER A 61 -14.95 -1.44 1.61
C SER A 61 -15.69 -0.60 2.64
N ALA A 62 -16.74 0.10 2.21
CA ALA A 62 -17.50 1.00 3.08
C ALA A 62 -16.62 2.06 3.71
N TYR A 63 -15.58 2.47 3.01
CA TYR A 63 -14.68 3.49 3.51
C TYR A 63 -15.40 4.84 3.56
N PRO A 64 -15.24 5.61 4.62
CA PRO A 64 -15.97 6.88 4.75
C PRO A 64 -15.70 7.82 3.58
N ILE A 65 -16.74 8.40 3.03
CA ILE A 65 -16.64 9.25 1.86
C ILE A 65 -15.73 10.44 2.11
N GLU A 66 -15.83 11.03 3.29
CA GLU A 66 -15.06 12.21 3.59
C GLU A 66 -13.57 11.95 3.68
N LYS A 67 -13.16 10.69 3.76
CA LYS A 67 -11.74 10.34 3.86
C LYS A 67 -11.15 9.78 2.57
N ARG A 68 -11.97 9.59 1.54
CA ARG A 68 -11.51 8.91 0.35
C ARG A 68 -10.46 9.68 -0.42
N ASP A 69 -10.60 10.99 -0.48
CA ASP A 69 -9.66 11.82 -1.22
C ASP A 69 -8.30 11.90 -0.55
N LYS A 70 -8.22 11.50 0.69
CA LYS A 70 -6.97 11.53 1.42
C LYS A 70 -6.25 10.21 1.42
N LYS A 71 -6.77 9.23 0.70
CA LYS A 71 -6.14 7.92 0.65
C LYS A 71 -4.81 8.03 -0.10
N ILE A 72 -3.82 7.32 0.41
CA ILE A 72 -2.46 7.36 -0.13
C ILE A 72 -2.21 6.09 -0.91
N VAL A 73 -1.64 6.24 -2.10
CA VAL A 73 -1.28 5.09 -2.92
C VAL A 73 0.23 5.01 -3.07
N VAL A 74 0.70 3.80 -3.28
CA VAL A 74 2.11 3.51 -3.49
C VAL A 74 2.26 3.02 -4.92
N CYS A 75 3.23 3.58 -5.64
CA CYS A 75 3.46 3.24 -7.05
C CYS A 75 4.91 2.84 -7.24
N ASP A 76 5.16 1.98 -8.23
CA ASP A 76 6.50 1.78 -8.73
C ASP A 76 6.51 2.23 -10.20
N ASP A 77 7.56 1.88 -10.94
CA ASP A 77 7.67 2.34 -12.33
C ASP A 77 6.58 1.80 -13.23
N LEU A 78 5.93 0.71 -12.85
CA LEU A 78 4.88 0.11 -13.67
C LEU A 78 3.49 0.57 -13.30
N GLY A 79 3.32 1.17 -12.14
CA GLY A 79 2.00 1.65 -11.74
C GLY A 79 1.74 1.42 -10.26
N ILE A 80 0.48 1.42 -9.88
CA ILE A 80 0.10 1.30 -8.48
C ILE A 80 0.40 -0.10 -7.97
N VAL A 81 1.07 -0.16 -6.82
CA VAL A 81 1.36 -1.42 -6.15
C VAL A 81 0.54 -1.59 -4.88
N GLY A 82 -0.11 -0.53 -4.41
CA GLY A 82 -0.94 -0.70 -3.24
C GLY A 82 -1.58 0.58 -2.77
N VAL A 83 -2.47 0.42 -1.81
CA VAL A 83 -3.17 1.52 -1.16
C VAL A 83 -2.88 1.37 0.33
N ILE A 84 -2.28 2.38 0.91
CA ILE A 84 -1.86 2.30 2.30
C ILE A 84 -3.06 2.10 3.21
N GLY A 85 -2.95 1.11 4.08
CA GLY A 85 -4.01 0.79 5.01
C GLY A 85 -5.14 -0.03 4.42
N LEU A 86 -5.02 -0.45 3.15
CA LEU A 86 -6.12 -1.17 2.51
C LEU A 86 -5.66 -2.47 1.87
N CYS A 87 -4.82 -2.42 0.85
CA CYS A 87 -4.41 -3.65 0.18
C CYS A 87 -3.18 -3.42 -0.68
N ALA A 88 -2.55 -4.53 -1.10
CA ALA A 88 -1.49 -4.52 -2.09
C ALA A 88 -2.06 -5.00 -3.42
N ASP A 89 -1.38 -4.66 -4.50
CA ASP A 89 -1.75 -5.16 -5.81
C ASP A 89 -1.31 -6.62 -5.95
N GLU A 90 -2.07 -7.38 -6.70
CA GLU A 90 -1.76 -8.80 -6.93
C GLU A 90 -0.33 -8.98 -7.43
N ARG A 91 0.17 -8.03 -8.18
CA ARG A 91 1.49 -8.11 -8.79
C ARG A 91 2.63 -8.14 -7.77
N VAL A 92 2.41 -7.56 -6.60
CA VAL A 92 3.48 -7.45 -5.59
C VAL A 92 3.12 -8.13 -4.28
N LYS A 93 2.14 -9.01 -4.29
CA LYS A 93 1.71 -9.64 -3.05
C LYS A 93 2.79 -10.54 -2.47
N VAL A 94 2.77 -10.68 -1.16
CA VAL A 94 3.66 -11.60 -0.45
C VAL A 94 3.15 -13.02 -0.65
N ASP A 95 4.06 -13.95 -0.94
CA ASP A 95 3.70 -15.35 -1.09
C ASP A 95 4.79 -16.22 -0.49
N CYS A 96 4.69 -17.53 -0.71
CA CYS A 96 5.59 -18.48 -0.06
C CYS A 96 7.03 -18.37 -0.56
N ASN A 97 7.25 -17.67 -1.67
CA ASN A 97 8.60 -17.50 -2.21
C ASN A 97 9.20 -16.13 -1.86
N THR A 98 8.48 -15.32 -1.11
CA THR A 98 8.96 -13.99 -0.78
C THR A 98 10.12 -14.08 0.20
N ALA A 99 11.22 -13.41 -0.13
CA ALA A 99 12.41 -13.38 0.72
C ALA A 99 12.54 -12.07 1.49
N LYS A 100 12.16 -10.96 0.86
CA LYS A 100 12.29 -9.65 1.47
C LYS A 100 10.97 -8.90 1.37
N ILE A 101 10.64 -8.19 2.43
CA ILE A 101 9.40 -7.42 2.53
C ILE A 101 9.72 -5.94 2.53
N LEU A 102 9.06 -5.20 1.65
CA LEU A 102 9.10 -3.75 1.71
C LEU A 102 7.96 -3.30 2.61
N THR A 103 8.27 -2.54 3.63
CA THR A 103 7.25 -2.06 4.57
C THR A 103 7.21 -0.54 4.54
N ILE A 104 6.02 0.01 4.70
CA ILE A 104 5.80 1.45 4.75
C ILE A 104 4.93 1.73 5.96
N LYS A 105 5.37 2.70 6.75
CA LYS A 105 4.62 3.14 7.91
C LYS A 105 4.32 4.62 7.75
N LEU A 106 3.09 5.00 8.03
CA LEU A 106 2.70 6.39 7.97
C LEU A 106 3.41 7.19 9.04
N PRO A 107 3.56 8.49 8.83
CA PRO A 107 4.10 9.35 9.89
C PRO A 107 3.25 9.19 11.13
N SER A 108 3.92 9.21 12.27
CA SER A 108 3.20 9.04 13.51
C SER A 108 2.28 10.22 13.74
N GLU A 109 1.00 9.95 13.89
CA GLU A 109 0.07 11.01 14.20
C GLU A 109 -0.24 11.07 15.64
N ASP A 110 0.29 10.15 16.39
CA ASP A 110 0.08 10.17 17.82
C ASP A 110 0.61 11.43 18.43
N LEU A 111 1.64 12.02 17.79
CA LEU A 111 2.23 13.23 18.30
C LEU A 111 1.29 14.41 18.20
N PHE A 112 0.31 14.32 17.34
CA PHE A 112 -0.60 15.43 17.13
C PHE A 112 -1.93 15.23 17.81
N ASN A 113 -2.12 14.08 18.39
CA ASN A 113 -3.40 13.78 18.99
C ASN A 113 -3.38 13.87 20.49
N GLU A 114 -2.29 14.32 21.02
CA GLU A 114 -2.18 14.40 22.46
C GLU A 114 -2.87 15.50 23.07
#